data_aa9f0a264717b486aa972157cc03b6a0
#
_entry.id   aa9f0a264717b486aa972157cc03b6a0
#
_cell.length_a   1.000
_cell.length_b   1.000
_cell.length_c   1.000
_cell.angle_alpha   90.00
_cell.angle_beta   90.00
_cell.angle_gamma   90.00
#
_symmetry.space_group_name_H-M   'P 1'
#
loop_
_entity.id
_entity.type
_entity.pdbx_description
1 polymer ?
#
loop_
_entity_poly.entity_id
_entity_poly.type
_entity_poly.pdbx_seq_one_letter_code
_entity_poly.pdbx_strand_id
1 'polypeptide(L)'
;MGNIKCQQLMCDILFKYFVILSVTKFVSSWPKAGSPSRVFDYELHRNVLDPVRCQQQLRDMRTSEFSDASFQVPQGILTSSSVGLGNFHQCLSIKQHVKGKTIEGKFCMISTNIKETKTMSWLTGTSWLLETGVKSIIDGVKQRLRGDKPLVAADYIAIAVFLLIGILTLMSTTYDIWQRFLRKKDPVNSNELLRCFSVYTNTHRLLTFSATSGAIDCIDGIRSISILWIILGHTVIASINKYTMNLFDFFVIFDQRTNMWLISGELAVDTYLVLSGLLLVYTSKSIKKIKQMQLLKNIHVFYLQRLLRMFPLLGCVVLLQASVFHHISDGANWHYMAENVLFCRRYWWTALLPVLNIVNPTQQCLSHLWYLSMDVQLHVISPLVLFWVLGSSRSAWNGLIVGLTTSLTAATVYCFLNDFTSEYDNHVYYHTNTMTRAPPFVIGMIFGYILHINRGRKLRIPFWSVSLGYLAAWATSLYCIDVLYLTWHDELLDKLNRSFMKSLWGVSVCWIIFVCVVGYGGPINWFLSLKLWKFMARISYAMYLFHYSVLYSIFGGIVTPFYFSLESLFLVFASATAYTVICSTAACILVDAPCSTLQKLILKALTSTAKSATAEKPAAASPQKEYIVV
;
A
#
# COMPACT_ATOMS: atom_id res chain seq x y z
N MET A 1 -15.03 -33.29 29.46
CA MET A 1 -15.92 -32.14 29.14
C MET A 1 -15.19 -30.93 28.55
N GLY A 2 -13.86 -30.84 28.63
CA GLY A 2 -13.10 -29.70 28.03
C GLY A 2 -12.89 -29.73 26.51
N ASN A 3 -12.77 -30.91 25.93
CA ASN A 3 -12.47 -31.09 24.49
C ASN A 3 -13.66 -30.80 23.55
N ILE A 4 -14.88 -30.97 24.00
CA ILE A 4 -16.09 -30.77 23.17
C ILE A 4 -16.34 -29.27 22.95
N LYS A 5 -16.07 -28.42 23.96
CA LYS A 5 -16.23 -26.97 23.82
C LYS A 5 -15.19 -26.33 22.91
N CYS A 6 -13.99 -26.90 22.81
CA CYS A 6 -12.94 -26.38 21.93
C CYS A 6 -13.20 -26.74 20.47
N GLN A 7 -13.75 -27.94 20.20
CA GLN A 7 -14.19 -28.32 18.85
C GLN A 7 -15.40 -27.51 18.37
N GLN A 8 -16.37 -27.24 19.24
CA GLN A 8 -17.49 -26.36 18.89
C GLN A 8 -17.03 -24.94 18.57
N LEU A 9 -16.08 -24.39 19.34
CA LEU A 9 -15.55 -23.04 19.09
C LEU A 9 -14.75 -22.98 17.78
N MET A 10 -13.98 -24.02 17.44
CA MET A 10 -13.30 -24.11 16.14
C MET A 10 -14.29 -24.27 14.97
N CYS A 11 -15.35 -25.06 15.15
CA CYS A 11 -16.42 -25.16 14.16
C CYS A 11 -17.17 -23.84 13.97
N ASP A 12 -17.42 -23.07 15.04
CA ASP A 12 -18.05 -21.76 14.95
C ASP A 12 -17.15 -20.72 14.24
N ILE A 13 -15.83 -20.77 14.46
CA ILE A 13 -14.87 -19.91 13.75
C ILE A 13 -14.79 -20.29 12.28
N LEU A 14 -14.71 -21.58 11.95
CA LEU A 14 -14.71 -22.08 10.58
C LEU A 14 -16.05 -21.83 9.89
N PHE A 15 -17.16 -21.94 10.61
CA PHE A 15 -18.50 -21.62 10.10
C PHE A 15 -18.67 -20.12 9.81
N LYS A 16 -18.18 -19.25 10.68
CA LYS A 16 -18.16 -17.79 10.42
C LYS A 16 -17.25 -17.43 9.24
N TYR A 17 -16.13 -18.13 9.06
CA TYR A 17 -15.27 -17.97 7.88
C TYR A 17 -15.95 -18.49 6.61
N PHE A 18 -16.70 -19.59 6.70
CA PHE A 18 -17.52 -20.12 5.61
C PHE A 18 -18.69 -19.17 5.28
N VAL A 19 -19.28 -18.51 6.28
CA VAL A 19 -20.28 -17.46 6.09
C VAL A 19 -19.68 -16.23 5.38
N ILE A 20 -18.45 -15.81 5.72
CA ILE A 20 -17.76 -14.73 5.01
C ILE A 20 -17.51 -15.12 3.55
N LEU A 21 -17.06 -16.37 3.27
CA LEU A 21 -16.91 -16.89 1.91
C LEU A 21 -18.25 -17.03 1.17
N SER A 22 -19.32 -17.35 1.89
CA SER A 22 -20.68 -17.43 1.32
C SER A 22 -21.25 -16.04 1.05
N VAL A 23 -20.95 -15.06 1.90
CA VAL A 23 -21.29 -13.63 1.67
C VAL A 23 -20.55 -13.07 0.47
N THR A 24 -19.29 -13.45 0.24
CA THR A 24 -18.57 -13.06 -0.98
C THR A 24 -19.18 -13.64 -2.25
N LYS A 25 -19.65 -14.91 -2.22
CA LYS A 25 -20.44 -15.52 -3.31
C LYS A 25 -21.81 -14.83 -3.48
N PHE A 26 -22.47 -14.47 -2.40
CA PHE A 26 -23.74 -13.76 -2.41
C PHE A 26 -23.59 -12.33 -2.97
N VAL A 27 -22.53 -11.61 -2.57
CA VAL A 27 -22.22 -10.27 -3.10
C VAL A 27 -21.82 -10.33 -4.58
N SER A 28 -21.15 -11.39 -5.03
CA SER A 28 -20.83 -11.58 -6.45
C SER A 28 -22.03 -11.96 -7.32
N SER A 29 -23.09 -12.50 -6.71
CA SER A 29 -24.37 -12.83 -7.36
C SER A 29 -25.40 -11.71 -7.30
N TRP A 30 -25.08 -10.57 -6.66
CA TRP A 30 -25.98 -9.42 -6.67
C TRP A 30 -26.16 -8.93 -8.12
N PRO A 31 -27.43 -8.61 -8.51
CA PRO A 31 -27.70 -8.14 -9.85
C PRO A 31 -26.78 -6.97 -10.13
N LYS A 32 -26.13 -6.98 -11.30
CA LYS A 32 -25.27 -5.90 -11.79
C LYS A 32 -26.04 -4.60 -11.59
N ALA A 33 -25.71 -3.86 -10.53
CA ALA A 33 -26.27 -2.54 -10.29
C ALA A 33 -26.15 -1.76 -11.60
N GLY A 34 -27.24 -1.13 -11.99
CA GLY A 34 -27.35 -0.46 -13.26
C GLY A 34 -26.11 0.37 -13.55
N SER A 35 -25.76 0.48 -14.81
CA SER A 35 -24.52 0.98 -15.42
C SER A 35 -23.59 1.73 -14.48
N PRO A 36 -22.32 1.33 -14.36
CA PRO A 36 -21.38 1.96 -13.42
C PRO A 36 -21.46 3.48 -13.62
N SER A 37 -21.57 4.21 -12.51
CA SER A 37 -21.56 5.68 -12.52
C SER A 37 -20.33 6.13 -13.30
N ARG A 38 -20.56 6.61 -14.52
CA ARG A 38 -19.55 6.82 -15.55
C ARG A 38 -18.59 7.88 -15.07
N VAL A 39 -17.30 7.57 -14.95
CA VAL A 39 -16.25 8.58 -14.80
C VAL A 39 -16.10 9.35 -16.12
N PHE A 40 -16.41 8.68 -17.24
CA PHE A 40 -16.46 9.23 -18.58
C PHE A 40 -17.70 8.68 -19.30
N ASP A 41 -18.37 9.53 -20.08
CA ASP A 41 -19.51 9.11 -20.85
C ASP A 41 -19.05 8.32 -22.10
N TYR A 42 -18.97 7.01 -21.96
CA TYR A 42 -18.54 6.11 -23.03
C TYR A 42 -19.51 6.12 -24.23
N GLU A 43 -20.81 6.41 -24.01
CA GLU A 43 -21.78 6.47 -25.12
C GLU A 43 -21.68 7.75 -25.92
N LEU A 44 -21.30 8.87 -25.27
CA LEU A 44 -20.97 10.11 -25.98
C LEU A 44 -19.83 9.88 -26.99
N HIS A 45 -18.93 8.94 -26.70
CA HIS A 45 -17.76 8.64 -27.52
C HIS A 45 -18.02 7.56 -28.58
N ARG A 46 -19.02 6.70 -28.39
CA ARG A 46 -19.31 5.58 -29.29
C ARG A 46 -19.89 6.01 -30.65
N ASN A 47 -20.59 7.15 -30.67
CA ASN A 47 -21.29 7.66 -31.87
C ASN A 47 -20.48 8.69 -32.66
N VAL A 48 -19.21 8.95 -32.32
CA VAL A 48 -18.41 10.06 -32.88
C VAL A 48 -17.53 9.61 -34.06
N LEU A 49 -17.33 8.31 -34.27
CA LEU A 49 -16.50 7.79 -35.38
C LEU A 49 -17.33 7.43 -36.59
N ASP A 50 -17.89 8.45 -37.28
CA ASP A 50 -18.32 8.34 -38.65
C ASP A 50 -17.11 8.59 -39.58
N PRO A 51 -16.60 7.58 -40.30
CA PRO A 51 -15.42 7.73 -41.16
C PRO A 51 -15.55 8.81 -42.23
N VAL A 52 -16.76 8.99 -42.77
CA VAL A 52 -17.03 9.99 -43.81
C VAL A 52 -17.02 11.39 -43.23
N ARG A 53 -17.60 11.55 -42.02
CA ARG A 53 -17.61 12.82 -41.29
C ARG A 53 -16.23 13.19 -40.77
N CYS A 54 -15.43 12.22 -40.37
CA CYS A 54 -14.05 12.40 -39.96
C CYS A 54 -13.18 12.89 -41.14
N GLN A 55 -13.31 12.33 -42.32
CA GLN A 55 -12.57 12.78 -43.51
C GLN A 55 -12.99 14.18 -43.98
N GLN A 56 -14.26 14.55 -43.84
CA GLN A 56 -14.70 15.92 -44.12
C GLN A 56 -14.15 16.92 -43.09
N GLN A 57 -14.18 16.56 -41.83
CA GLN A 57 -13.61 17.37 -40.75
C GLN A 57 -12.09 17.51 -40.87
N LEU A 58 -11.36 16.46 -41.23
CA LEU A 58 -9.93 16.53 -41.51
C LEU A 58 -9.57 17.48 -42.67
N ARG A 59 -10.43 17.60 -43.69
CA ARG A 59 -10.26 18.57 -44.76
C ARG A 59 -10.51 20.00 -44.32
N ASP A 60 -11.47 20.20 -43.43
CA ASP A 60 -11.81 21.51 -42.88
C ASP A 60 -10.83 21.97 -41.77
N MET A 61 -10.10 21.02 -41.17
CA MET A 61 -9.14 21.23 -40.05
C MET A 61 -7.70 21.57 -40.49
N ARG A 62 -7.44 21.83 -41.78
CA ARG A 62 -6.10 22.24 -42.26
C ARG A 62 -5.73 23.67 -41.84
N THR A 63 -6.03 24.05 -40.59
CA THR A 63 -5.54 25.28 -40.03
C THR A 63 -4.23 25.02 -39.29
N SER A 64 -3.35 26.03 -39.23
CA SER A 64 -2.04 25.92 -38.57
C SER A 64 -2.11 25.47 -37.11
N GLU A 65 -3.14 25.90 -36.36
CA GLU A 65 -3.33 25.54 -34.96
C GLU A 65 -3.66 24.07 -34.74
N PHE A 66 -4.51 23.47 -35.61
CA PHE A 66 -4.81 22.04 -35.52
C PHE A 66 -3.61 21.18 -35.93
N SER A 67 -2.87 21.63 -36.94
CA SER A 67 -1.66 20.94 -37.40
C SER A 67 -0.57 20.98 -36.34
N ASP A 68 -0.43 22.12 -35.64
CA ASP A 68 0.55 22.27 -34.57
C ASP A 68 0.20 21.46 -33.32
N ALA A 69 -1.09 21.40 -32.95
CA ALA A 69 -1.57 20.60 -31.83
C ALA A 69 -1.65 19.10 -32.11
N SER A 70 -1.57 18.68 -33.38
CA SER A 70 -1.79 17.29 -33.78
C SER A 70 -0.57 16.41 -33.53
N PHE A 71 -0.79 15.09 -33.61
CA PHE A 71 0.26 14.09 -33.53
C PHE A 71 1.30 14.29 -34.64
N GLN A 72 2.57 14.33 -34.24
CA GLN A 72 3.72 14.27 -35.13
C GLN A 72 4.42 12.93 -34.95
N VAL A 73 5.03 12.40 -36.00
CA VAL A 73 5.84 11.17 -35.90
C VAL A 73 6.95 11.40 -34.87
N PRO A 74 7.04 10.56 -33.83
CA PRO A 74 8.04 10.77 -32.78
C PRO A 74 9.45 10.76 -33.35
N GLN A 75 10.28 11.72 -32.94
CA GLN A 75 11.70 11.66 -33.22
C GLN A 75 12.31 10.45 -32.53
N GLY A 76 13.18 9.70 -33.22
CA GLY A 76 13.80 8.52 -32.65
C GLY A 76 12.93 7.27 -32.65
N ILE A 77 11.93 7.16 -33.52
CA ILE A 77 11.07 5.95 -33.65
C ILE A 77 11.90 4.68 -33.90
N LEU A 78 13.02 4.79 -34.57
CA LEU A 78 13.95 3.69 -34.81
C LEU A 78 14.75 3.28 -33.56
N THR A 79 14.79 4.15 -32.53
CA THR A 79 15.45 3.93 -31.24
C THR A 79 14.44 3.72 -30.11
N SER A 80 13.26 3.17 -30.45
CA SER A 80 12.14 2.88 -29.52
C SER A 80 11.30 4.06 -29.02
N SER A 81 11.45 5.26 -29.58
CA SER A 81 10.52 6.34 -29.26
C SER A 81 9.17 6.04 -29.93
N SER A 82 8.26 5.47 -29.15
CA SER A 82 6.94 5.01 -29.62
C SER A 82 5.81 5.99 -29.32
N VAL A 83 6.11 7.14 -28.68
CA VAL A 83 5.07 8.02 -28.14
C VAL A 83 5.21 9.46 -28.68
N GLY A 84 4.19 9.89 -29.42
CA GLY A 84 3.98 11.30 -29.77
C GLY A 84 2.66 11.78 -29.17
N LEU A 85 2.72 12.67 -28.17
CA LEU A 85 1.52 13.10 -27.44
C LEU A 85 0.78 14.28 -28.10
N GLY A 86 1.39 15.00 -29.04
CA GLY A 86 0.85 16.28 -29.49
C GLY A 86 0.77 17.30 -28.35
N ASN A 87 0.10 18.42 -28.57
CA ASN A 87 -0.09 19.43 -27.52
C ASN A 87 -1.47 19.30 -26.88
N PHE A 88 -1.52 18.65 -25.70
CA PHE A 88 -2.74 18.35 -24.95
C PHE A 88 -3.56 19.61 -24.62
N HIS A 89 -2.91 20.64 -24.05
CA HIS A 89 -3.60 21.86 -23.64
C HIS A 89 -4.06 22.69 -24.83
N GLN A 90 -3.21 22.83 -25.85
CA GLN A 90 -3.55 23.53 -27.08
C GLN A 90 -4.74 22.86 -27.75
N CYS A 91 -4.71 21.53 -27.89
CA CYS A 91 -5.82 20.76 -28.49
C CYS A 91 -7.15 21.02 -27.77
N LEU A 92 -7.18 20.97 -26.43
CA LEU A 92 -8.40 21.21 -25.66
C LEU A 92 -8.85 22.68 -25.62
N SER A 93 -7.95 23.64 -25.92
CA SER A 93 -8.28 25.06 -25.95
C SER A 93 -8.87 25.52 -27.27
N ILE A 94 -8.73 24.71 -28.34
CA ILE A 94 -9.21 25.09 -29.67
C ILE A 94 -10.74 25.17 -29.69
N LYS A 95 -11.25 26.35 -30.04
CA LYS A 95 -12.66 26.59 -30.29
C LYS A 95 -12.77 27.55 -31.49
N GLN A 96 -13.03 26.99 -32.66
CA GLN A 96 -13.11 27.77 -33.91
C GLN A 96 -14.50 27.66 -34.55
N HIS A 97 -14.95 28.78 -35.12
CA HIS A 97 -16.17 28.84 -35.93
C HIS A 97 -15.82 28.73 -37.41
N VAL A 98 -16.09 27.57 -38.03
CA VAL A 98 -15.83 27.32 -39.44
C VAL A 98 -17.15 27.03 -40.15
N LYS A 99 -17.46 27.81 -41.15
CA LYS A 99 -18.69 27.62 -41.99
C LYS A 99 -19.98 27.53 -41.15
N GLY A 100 -20.13 28.35 -40.12
CA GLY A 100 -21.33 28.38 -39.27
C GLY A 100 -21.43 27.25 -38.24
N LYS A 101 -20.39 26.41 -38.08
CA LYS A 101 -20.30 25.36 -37.06
C LYS A 101 -19.17 25.64 -36.09
N THR A 102 -19.40 25.40 -34.83
CA THR A 102 -18.35 25.48 -33.80
C THR A 102 -17.59 24.15 -33.79
N ILE A 103 -16.26 24.23 -33.98
CA ILE A 103 -15.36 23.08 -33.87
C ILE A 103 -14.64 23.24 -32.52
N GLU A 104 -14.72 22.22 -31.68
CA GLU A 104 -14.00 22.14 -30.42
C GLU A 104 -12.92 21.06 -30.51
N GLY A 105 -11.72 21.38 -30.02
CA GLY A 105 -10.60 20.46 -30.02
C GLY A 105 -10.84 19.27 -29.10
N LYS A 106 -10.49 18.06 -29.55
CA LYS A 106 -10.55 16.81 -28.80
C LYS A 106 -9.19 16.17 -28.75
N PHE A 107 -8.72 15.87 -27.58
CA PHE A 107 -7.51 15.05 -27.43
C PHE A 107 -7.86 13.58 -27.48
N CYS A 108 -7.36 12.88 -28.48
CA CYS A 108 -7.60 11.46 -28.71
C CYS A 108 -6.29 10.69 -28.58
N MET A 109 -6.32 9.59 -27.84
CA MET A 109 -5.21 8.67 -27.72
C MET A 109 -5.53 7.39 -28.49
N ILE A 110 -4.63 7.01 -29.37
CA ILE A 110 -4.72 5.77 -30.15
C ILE A 110 -3.66 4.83 -29.61
N SER A 111 -4.06 3.68 -29.07
CA SER A 111 -3.14 2.61 -28.71
C SER A 111 -3.27 1.49 -29.74
N THR A 112 -2.12 1.02 -30.24
CA THR A 112 -2.03 -0.08 -31.19
C THR A 112 -1.36 -1.26 -30.51
N ASN A 113 -2.00 -2.45 -30.51
CA ASN A 113 -1.34 -3.68 -30.10
C ASN A 113 -0.74 -4.36 -31.33
N ILE A 114 0.58 -4.51 -31.32
CA ILE A 114 1.28 -5.32 -32.31
C ILE A 114 1.22 -6.76 -31.78
N LYS A 115 0.44 -7.64 -32.41
CA LYS A 115 0.50 -9.08 -32.12
C LYS A 115 1.86 -9.61 -32.56
N GLU A 116 2.69 -10.00 -31.63
CA GLU A 116 3.94 -10.72 -31.91
C GLU A 116 3.64 -12.04 -32.63
N THR A 117 4.10 -12.17 -33.86
CA THR A 117 4.29 -13.48 -34.48
C THR A 117 5.60 -14.08 -33.95
N LYS A 118 5.53 -15.33 -33.53
CA LYS A 118 6.54 -16.10 -32.76
C LYS A 118 7.97 -16.24 -33.33
N THR A 119 8.41 -15.44 -34.27
CA THR A 119 9.77 -15.49 -34.82
C THR A 119 10.32 -14.09 -35.02
N MET A 120 10.82 -13.51 -33.96
CA MET A 120 11.68 -12.33 -34.06
C MET A 120 13.15 -12.76 -33.92
N SER A 121 13.85 -12.85 -35.06
CA SER A 121 15.31 -12.84 -35.04
C SER A 121 15.77 -11.37 -34.94
N TRP A 122 16.55 -11.06 -33.93
CA TRP A 122 17.01 -9.73 -33.54
C TRP A 122 18.01 -9.06 -34.50
N LEU A 123 18.19 -9.57 -35.73
CA LEU A 123 19.30 -9.19 -36.61
C LEU A 123 18.92 -8.41 -37.88
N THR A 124 17.65 -8.06 -38.12
CA THR A 124 17.30 -7.31 -39.35
C THR A 124 16.29 -6.19 -39.05
N GLY A 125 16.76 -5.16 -38.37
CA GLY A 125 15.93 -4.09 -37.82
C GLY A 125 15.31 -3.08 -38.78
N THR A 126 15.48 -3.19 -40.11
CA THR A 126 14.98 -2.15 -41.05
C THR A 126 14.02 -2.63 -42.10
N SER A 127 13.98 -3.90 -42.48
CA SER A 127 13.05 -4.43 -43.47
C SER A 127 11.67 -4.81 -42.92
N TRP A 128 11.57 -5.03 -41.60
CA TRP A 128 10.36 -5.49 -40.92
C TRP A 128 9.22 -4.47 -40.93
N LEU A 129 9.52 -3.16 -40.84
CA LEU A 129 8.50 -2.10 -40.90
C LEU A 129 7.86 -1.90 -42.28
N LEU A 130 8.48 -2.38 -43.34
CA LEU A 130 8.01 -2.22 -44.72
C LEU A 130 7.28 -3.45 -45.25
N GLU A 131 7.57 -4.66 -44.77
CA GLU A 131 7.00 -5.90 -45.31
C GLU A 131 5.80 -6.47 -44.54
N THR A 132 5.77 -6.26 -43.22
CA THR A 132 4.56 -6.56 -42.46
C THR A 132 3.64 -5.34 -42.54
N GLY A 133 2.71 -5.38 -43.45
CA GLY A 133 1.56 -4.46 -43.41
C GLY A 133 1.03 -4.47 -41.98
N VAL A 134 1.31 -3.40 -41.24
CA VAL A 134 0.94 -3.24 -39.82
C VAL A 134 -0.57 -3.40 -39.74
N LYS A 135 -1.07 -4.61 -39.55
CA LYS A 135 -2.40 -4.86 -39.02
C LYS A 135 -2.34 -4.46 -37.52
N SER A 136 -2.19 -3.16 -37.30
CA SER A 136 -2.41 -2.58 -35.98
C SER A 136 -3.90 -2.73 -35.71
N ILE A 137 -4.26 -3.64 -34.83
CA ILE A 137 -5.60 -3.68 -34.25
C ILE A 137 -5.64 -2.48 -33.29
N ILE A 138 -6.42 -1.47 -33.68
CA ILE A 138 -6.70 -0.33 -32.79
C ILE A 138 -7.52 -0.86 -31.63
N ASP A 139 -6.90 -1.03 -30.48
CA ASP A 139 -7.52 -1.59 -29.27
C ASP A 139 -8.56 -0.65 -28.64
N GLY A 140 -8.53 0.60 -29.01
CA GLY A 140 -9.50 1.61 -28.58
C GLY A 140 -8.99 3.03 -28.80
N VAL A 141 -9.91 3.92 -29.09
CA VAL A 141 -9.65 5.35 -29.12
C VAL A 141 -10.13 5.94 -27.81
N LYS A 142 -9.19 6.43 -27.00
CA LYS A 142 -9.51 7.13 -25.74
C LYS A 142 -9.57 8.62 -26.05
N GLN A 143 -10.74 9.23 -25.83
CA GLN A 143 -10.97 10.63 -26.11
C GLN A 143 -11.07 11.44 -24.83
N ARG A 144 -10.55 12.66 -24.85
CA ARG A 144 -10.66 13.64 -23.79
C ARG A 144 -11.38 14.88 -24.31
N LEU A 145 -12.47 15.24 -23.65
CA LEU A 145 -13.30 16.41 -23.97
C LEU A 145 -13.29 17.39 -22.81
N ARG A 146 -13.40 18.67 -23.12
CA ARG A 146 -13.58 19.71 -22.12
C ARG A 146 -14.91 19.47 -21.39
N GLY A 147 -14.87 19.41 -20.03
CA GLY A 147 -16.07 19.21 -19.20
C GLY A 147 -16.59 17.77 -19.12
N ASP A 148 -15.82 16.77 -19.58
CA ASP A 148 -16.20 15.34 -19.53
C ASP A 148 -16.04 14.68 -18.14
N LYS A 149 -15.70 15.46 -17.10
CA LYS A 149 -15.64 15.02 -15.69
C LYS A 149 -16.81 15.61 -14.87
N PRO A 150 -18.05 15.15 -15.06
CA PRO A 150 -19.17 15.62 -14.25
C PRO A 150 -19.00 15.13 -12.81
N LEU A 151 -19.41 15.97 -11.85
CA LEU A 151 -19.51 15.55 -10.46
C LEU A 151 -20.63 14.51 -10.32
N VAL A 152 -20.32 13.40 -9.64
CA VAL A 152 -21.28 12.32 -9.34
C VAL A 152 -21.61 12.28 -7.85
N ALA A 153 -22.61 11.49 -7.46
CA ALA A 153 -23.04 11.39 -6.06
C ALA A 153 -21.89 11.08 -5.08
N ALA A 154 -20.93 10.24 -5.49
CA ALA A 154 -19.76 9.92 -4.66
C ALA A 154 -18.90 11.17 -4.37
N ASP A 155 -18.78 12.09 -5.33
CA ASP A 155 -18.00 13.31 -5.18
C ASP A 155 -18.66 14.26 -4.16
N TYR A 156 -19.98 14.42 -4.22
CA TYR A 156 -20.75 15.22 -3.25
C TYR A 156 -20.66 14.63 -1.84
N ILE A 157 -20.74 13.30 -1.69
CA ILE A 157 -20.56 12.63 -0.40
C ILE A 157 -19.16 12.90 0.15
N ALA A 158 -18.12 12.74 -0.68
CA ALA A 158 -16.75 12.99 -0.26
C ALA A 158 -16.52 14.45 0.16
N ILE A 159 -17.03 15.40 -0.64
CA ILE A 159 -16.95 16.83 -0.32
C ILE A 159 -17.65 17.10 1.02
N ALA A 160 -18.84 16.54 1.26
CA ALA A 160 -19.57 16.71 2.52
C ALA A 160 -18.79 16.14 3.71
N VAL A 161 -18.19 14.95 3.59
CA VAL A 161 -17.36 14.33 4.64
C VAL A 161 -16.12 15.17 4.93
N PHE A 162 -15.40 15.62 3.90
CA PHE A 162 -14.19 16.41 4.09
C PHE A 162 -14.49 17.80 4.64
N LEU A 163 -15.60 18.42 4.24
CA LEU A 163 -16.09 19.67 4.83
C LEU A 163 -16.44 19.49 6.31
N LEU A 164 -17.12 18.40 6.69
CA LEU A 164 -17.42 18.09 8.08
C LEU A 164 -16.13 17.95 8.92
N ILE A 165 -15.13 17.21 8.42
CA ILE A 165 -13.82 17.09 9.08
C ILE A 165 -13.19 18.49 9.22
N GLY A 166 -13.25 19.33 8.19
CA GLY A 166 -12.73 20.69 8.21
C GLY A 166 -13.43 21.57 9.28
N ILE A 167 -14.76 21.52 9.36
CA ILE A 167 -15.53 22.26 10.36
C ILE A 167 -15.18 21.80 11.77
N LEU A 168 -15.15 20.47 12.02
CA LEU A 168 -14.76 19.91 13.32
C LEU A 168 -13.34 20.33 13.72
N THR A 169 -12.42 20.32 12.75
CA THR A 169 -11.04 20.74 12.95
C THR A 169 -10.94 22.23 13.31
N LEU A 170 -11.70 23.09 12.61
CA LEU A 170 -11.73 24.53 12.89
C LEU A 170 -12.30 24.81 14.27
N MET A 171 -13.45 24.22 14.60
CA MET A 171 -14.11 24.39 15.91
C MET A 171 -13.21 23.91 17.05
N SER A 172 -12.61 22.71 16.91
CA SER A 172 -11.75 22.11 17.90
C SER A 172 -10.45 22.92 18.11
N THR A 173 -9.87 23.43 17.03
CA THR A 173 -8.65 24.25 17.08
C THR A 173 -8.92 25.58 17.74
N THR A 174 -10.01 26.25 17.38
CA THR A 174 -10.44 27.51 18.00
C THR A 174 -10.69 27.33 19.49
N TYR A 175 -11.39 26.25 19.89
CA TYR A 175 -11.61 25.93 21.30
C TYR A 175 -10.31 25.70 22.06
N ASP A 176 -9.34 24.93 21.50
CA ASP A 176 -8.05 24.62 22.15
C ASP A 176 -7.20 25.89 22.32
N ILE A 177 -7.12 26.74 21.27
CA ILE A 177 -6.41 28.02 21.33
C ILE A 177 -7.04 28.94 22.37
N TRP A 178 -8.37 29.07 22.37
CA TRP A 178 -9.08 29.88 23.35
C TRP A 178 -8.85 29.42 24.81
N GLN A 179 -8.87 28.11 25.07
CA GLN A 179 -8.62 27.58 26.41
C GLN A 179 -7.17 27.85 26.87
N ARG A 180 -6.19 27.68 25.97
CA ARG A 180 -4.76 27.80 26.29
C ARG A 180 -4.31 29.26 26.45
N PHE A 181 -4.65 30.11 25.48
CA PHE A 181 -4.09 31.44 25.39
C PHE A 181 -4.97 32.50 26.07
N LEU A 182 -6.31 32.40 25.98
CA LEU A 182 -7.21 33.38 26.60
C LEU A 182 -7.60 33.00 28.03
N ARG A 183 -7.95 31.73 28.27
CA ARG A 183 -8.32 31.28 29.63
C ARG A 183 -7.14 30.80 30.46
N LYS A 184 -5.96 30.63 29.90
CA LYS A 184 -4.74 30.14 30.55
C LYS A 184 -4.97 28.86 31.38
N LYS A 185 -5.91 28.00 30.92
CA LYS A 185 -6.19 26.71 31.57
C LYS A 185 -5.22 25.66 31.10
N ASP A 186 -4.74 24.82 32.04
CA ASP A 186 -3.93 23.66 31.70
C ASP A 186 -4.67 22.70 30.77
N PRO A 187 -4.01 22.20 29.74
CA PRO A 187 -4.59 21.23 28.80
C PRO A 187 -5.19 19.99 29.46
N VAL A 188 -4.66 19.57 30.61
CA VAL A 188 -5.11 18.39 31.36
C VAL A 188 -6.55 18.57 31.88
N ASN A 189 -6.96 19.79 32.19
CA ASN A 189 -8.26 20.13 32.77
C ASN A 189 -9.33 20.50 31.70
N SER A 190 -8.99 20.38 30.42
CA SER A 190 -9.92 20.66 29.33
C SER A 190 -10.52 19.37 28.76
N ASN A 191 -11.74 19.47 28.20
CA ASN A 191 -12.45 18.31 27.63
C ASN A 191 -11.67 17.73 26.43
N GLU A 192 -11.19 16.48 26.56
CA GLU A 192 -10.38 15.78 25.55
C GLU A 192 -11.16 15.57 24.25
N LEU A 193 -12.48 15.34 24.34
CA LEU A 193 -13.34 15.16 23.16
C LEU A 193 -13.42 16.43 22.31
N LEU A 194 -13.53 17.60 22.93
CA LEU A 194 -13.61 18.89 22.21
C LEU A 194 -12.26 19.29 21.60
N ARG A 195 -11.16 18.72 22.04
CA ARG A 195 -9.79 18.99 21.54
C ARG A 195 -9.26 17.94 20.58
N CYS A 196 -9.99 16.84 20.37
CA CYS A 196 -9.43 15.71 19.61
C CYS A 196 -9.12 16.07 18.15
N PHE A 197 -9.85 17.02 17.54
CA PHE A 197 -9.59 17.52 16.19
C PHE A 197 -8.70 18.77 16.14
N SER A 198 -8.13 19.24 17.26
CA SER A 198 -7.26 20.42 17.27
C SER A 198 -5.96 20.19 16.51
N VAL A 199 -5.73 21.00 15.47
CA VAL A 199 -4.48 21.03 14.71
C VAL A 199 -3.30 21.30 15.64
N TYR A 200 -3.42 22.26 16.54
CA TYR A 200 -2.36 22.62 17.49
C TYR A 200 -1.96 21.41 18.38
N THR A 201 -2.93 20.78 19.02
CA THR A 201 -2.68 19.61 19.90
C THR A 201 -2.13 18.44 19.10
N ASN A 202 -2.66 18.14 17.92
CA ASN A 202 -2.26 16.98 17.12
C ASN A 202 -0.88 17.17 16.48
N THR A 203 -0.55 18.39 16.02
CA THR A 203 0.80 18.73 15.54
C THR A 203 1.83 18.64 16.67
N HIS A 204 1.53 19.19 17.84
CA HIS A 204 2.41 19.08 19.00
C HIS A 204 2.64 17.61 19.38
N ARG A 205 1.59 16.79 19.40
CA ARG A 205 1.68 15.35 19.67
C ARG A 205 2.53 14.62 18.62
N LEU A 206 2.38 14.98 17.33
CA LEU A 206 3.15 14.38 16.23
C LEU A 206 4.65 14.70 16.34
N LEU A 207 4.99 15.92 16.72
CA LEU A 207 6.37 16.40 16.78
C LEU A 207 7.06 16.19 18.13
N THR A 208 6.31 15.86 19.19
CA THR A 208 6.89 15.60 20.52
C THR A 208 7.27 14.12 20.66
N PHE A 209 8.56 13.86 20.84
CA PHE A 209 9.12 12.52 20.99
C PHE A 209 9.44 12.27 22.48
N SER A 210 8.51 11.68 23.22
CA SER A 210 8.77 11.18 24.57
C SER A 210 9.35 9.77 24.50
N ALA A 211 10.35 9.49 25.32
CA ALA A 211 10.89 8.15 25.47
C ALA A 211 9.83 7.24 26.11
N THR A 212 9.33 6.26 25.38
CA THR A 212 8.41 5.26 25.91
C THR A 212 9.23 4.09 26.47
N SER A 213 9.02 3.73 27.74
CA SER A 213 9.71 2.60 28.35
C SER A 213 9.45 1.32 27.54
N GLY A 214 10.52 0.70 27.03
CA GLY A 214 10.47 -0.53 26.26
C GLY A 214 10.20 -0.36 24.76
N ALA A 215 10.23 0.85 24.23
CA ALA A 215 10.27 1.09 22.78
C ALA A 215 11.60 0.60 22.19
N ILE A 216 11.55 0.09 20.98
CA ILE A 216 12.73 -0.36 20.21
C ILE A 216 13.00 0.70 19.15
N ASP A 217 13.89 1.66 19.46
CA ASP A 217 14.11 2.86 18.62
C ASP A 217 14.59 2.54 17.19
N CYS A 218 15.37 1.48 16.98
CA CYS A 218 15.87 1.09 15.66
C CYS A 218 14.74 0.67 14.68
N ILE A 219 13.58 0.25 15.19
CA ILE A 219 12.41 -0.09 14.35
C ILE A 219 11.90 1.14 13.62
N ASP A 220 12.00 2.33 14.21
CA ASP A 220 11.56 3.56 13.54
C ASP A 220 12.39 3.84 12.30
N GLY A 221 13.71 3.62 12.36
CA GLY A 221 14.60 3.72 11.20
C GLY A 221 14.28 2.68 10.13
N ILE A 222 14.10 1.43 10.51
CA ILE A 222 13.77 0.35 9.58
C ILE A 222 12.45 0.64 8.85
N ARG A 223 11.40 1.05 9.58
CA ARG A 223 10.10 1.44 8.97
C ARG A 223 10.25 2.59 7.98
N SER A 224 11.03 3.61 8.36
CA SER A 224 11.21 4.80 7.53
C SER A 224 11.98 4.50 6.25
N ILE A 225 13.04 3.70 6.33
CA ILE A 225 13.80 3.26 5.15
C ILE A 225 12.94 2.36 4.26
N SER A 226 12.17 1.45 4.86
CA SER A 226 11.29 0.55 4.12
C SER A 226 10.21 1.31 3.35
N ILE A 227 9.56 2.34 3.92
CA ILE A 227 8.57 3.11 3.17
C ILE A 227 9.20 3.92 2.04
N LEU A 228 10.39 4.49 2.24
CA LEU A 228 11.10 5.19 1.18
C LEU A 228 11.47 4.22 0.04
N TRP A 229 11.89 3.02 0.35
CA TRP A 229 12.19 1.99 -0.66
C TRP A 229 10.94 1.53 -1.42
N ILE A 230 9.78 1.41 -0.74
CA ILE A 230 8.49 1.14 -1.40
C ILE A 230 8.13 2.27 -2.38
N ILE A 231 8.26 3.53 -1.96
CA ILE A 231 7.98 4.68 -2.84
C ILE A 231 8.91 4.66 -4.05
N LEU A 232 10.20 4.38 -3.86
CA LEU A 232 11.17 4.26 -4.95
C LEU A 232 10.79 3.15 -5.93
N GLY A 233 10.51 1.95 -5.45
CA GLY A 233 10.10 0.82 -6.28
C GLY A 233 8.84 1.12 -7.08
N HIS A 234 7.82 1.73 -6.46
CA HIS A 234 6.62 2.14 -7.18
C HIS A 234 6.85 3.31 -8.14
N THR A 235 7.83 4.17 -7.88
CA THR A 235 8.25 5.21 -8.85
C THR A 235 8.89 4.57 -10.09
N VAL A 236 9.71 3.53 -9.90
CA VAL A 236 10.27 2.74 -11.01
C VAL A 236 9.15 2.12 -11.84
N ILE A 237 8.21 1.41 -11.20
CA ILE A 237 7.07 0.77 -11.89
C ILE A 237 6.21 1.81 -12.62
N ALA A 238 5.94 2.96 -11.99
CA ALA A 238 5.16 4.03 -12.61
C ALA A 238 5.89 4.69 -13.79
N SER A 239 7.23 4.67 -13.80
CA SER A 239 8.05 5.20 -14.90
C SER A 239 8.02 4.36 -16.17
N ILE A 240 7.64 3.08 -16.08
CA ILE A 240 7.50 2.17 -17.25
C ILE A 240 6.18 2.42 -17.99
N ASN A 241 5.57 3.57 -17.81
CA ASN A 241 4.32 3.90 -18.46
C ASN A 241 4.44 4.00 -19.99
N LYS A 242 3.30 3.87 -20.67
CA LYS A 242 3.13 3.99 -22.13
C LYS A 242 3.66 5.30 -22.75
N TYR A 243 4.12 6.24 -21.92
CA TYR A 243 4.62 7.59 -22.31
C TYR A 243 6.11 7.76 -22.12
N THR A 244 6.83 6.70 -21.79
CA THR A 244 8.30 6.71 -21.73
C THR A 244 8.86 6.63 -23.13
N MET A 245 9.64 7.63 -23.53
CA MET A 245 10.19 7.74 -24.89
C MET A 245 11.24 6.68 -25.18
N ASN A 246 12.06 6.35 -24.20
CA ASN A 246 13.22 5.49 -24.31
C ASN A 246 13.06 4.22 -23.46
N LEU A 247 12.00 3.48 -23.68
CA LEU A 247 11.69 2.27 -22.92
C LEU A 247 12.82 1.22 -23.01
N PHE A 248 13.58 1.20 -24.11
CA PHE A 248 14.73 0.29 -24.27
C PHE A 248 15.84 0.59 -23.26
N ASP A 249 16.13 1.86 -23.02
CA ASP A 249 17.16 2.27 -22.04
C ASP A 249 16.78 1.82 -20.62
N PHE A 250 15.46 1.79 -20.31
CA PHE A 250 14.98 1.20 -19.08
C PHE A 250 15.44 -0.24 -18.91
N PHE A 251 15.22 -1.09 -19.91
CA PHE A 251 15.63 -2.49 -19.84
C PHE A 251 17.15 -2.64 -19.74
N VAL A 252 17.92 -1.83 -20.49
CA VAL A 252 19.38 -1.83 -20.41
C VAL A 252 19.89 -1.43 -19.02
N ILE A 253 19.27 -0.43 -18.39
CA ILE A 253 19.63 0.03 -17.04
C ILE A 253 19.32 -1.04 -15.99
N PHE A 254 18.18 -1.74 -16.11
CA PHE A 254 17.76 -2.76 -15.15
C PHE A 254 18.32 -4.16 -15.45
N ASP A 255 18.97 -4.37 -16.60
CA ASP A 255 19.80 -5.55 -16.85
C ASP A 255 21.14 -5.49 -16.10
N GLN A 256 21.53 -4.30 -15.61
CA GLN A 256 22.73 -4.14 -14.80
C GLN A 256 22.49 -4.57 -13.35
N ARG A 257 23.29 -5.53 -12.88
CA ARG A 257 23.24 -6.05 -11.50
C ARG A 257 23.29 -4.95 -10.42
N THR A 258 24.05 -3.88 -10.67
CA THR A 258 24.17 -2.73 -9.77
C THR A 258 22.86 -1.99 -9.50
N ASN A 259 21.85 -2.14 -10.37
CA ASN A 259 20.58 -1.43 -10.30
C ASN A 259 19.43 -2.32 -9.77
N MET A 260 19.67 -3.62 -9.51
CA MET A 260 18.65 -4.57 -9.02
C MET A 260 17.97 -4.13 -7.73
N TRP A 261 18.68 -3.42 -6.84
CA TRP A 261 18.10 -2.91 -5.60
C TRP A 261 16.96 -1.92 -5.83
N LEU A 262 16.89 -1.25 -6.99
CA LEU A 262 15.82 -0.32 -7.33
C LEU A 262 14.48 -1.04 -7.53
N ILE A 263 14.50 -2.23 -8.15
CA ILE A 263 13.31 -3.04 -8.41
C ILE A 263 12.98 -4.00 -7.26
N SER A 264 13.95 -4.31 -6.39
CA SER A 264 13.78 -5.21 -5.24
C SER A 264 13.04 -4.56 -4.06
N GLY A 265 12.41 -3.39 -4.26
CA GLY A 265 11.62 -2.68 -3.24
C GLY A 265 10.48 -3.50 -2.62
N GLU A 266 10.08 -4.59 -3.26
CA GLU A 266 9.10 -5.54 -2.70
C GLU A 266 9.56 -6.20 -1.38
N LEU A 267 10.87 -6.35 -1.15
CA LEU A 267 11.44 -6.87 0.09
C LEU A 267 11.14 -5.97 1.31
N ALA A 268 10.92 -4.69 1.07
CA ALA A 268 10.49 -3.76 2.11
C ALA A 268 9.11 -4.12 2.68
N VAL A 269 8.24 -4.73 1.86
CA VAL A 269 6.94 -5.25 2.30
C VAL A 269 7.12 -6.42 3.26
N ASP A 270 8.04 -7.34 2.96
CA ASP A 270 8.36 -8.46 3.85
C ASP A 270 8.96 -7.97 5.17
N THR A 271 9.72 -6.87 5.15
CA THR A 271 10.19 -6.20 6.37
C THR A 271 9.01 -5.74 7.25
N TYR A 272 7.96 -5.17 6.67
CA TYR A 272 6.77 -4.79 7.45
C TYR A 272 6.02 -5.99 8.01
N LEU A 273 5.96 -7.12 7.29
CA LEU A 273 5.38 -8.36 7.81
C LEU A 273 6.17 -8.90 9.00
N VAL A 274 7.50 -8.90 8.91
CA VAL A 274 8.39 -9.25 10.03
C VAL A 274 8.12 -8.35 11.23
N LEU A 275 8.07 -7.03 11.04
CA LEU A 275 7.82 -6.08 12.13
C LEU A 275 6.43 -6.26 12.74
N SER A 276 5.41 -6.58 11.93
CA SER A 276 4.06 -6.86 12.40
C SER A 276 4.03 -8.09 13.33
N GLY A 277 4.64 -9.21 12.90
CA GLY A 277 4.76 -10.42 13.72
C GLY A 277 5.60 -10.22 14.98
N LEU A 278 6.75 -9.53 14.87
CA LEU A 278 7.66 -9.24 15.98
C LEU A 278 6.97 -8.41 17.07
N LEU A 279 6.36 -7.31 16.68
CA LEU A 279 5.68 -6.41 17.62
C LEU A 279 4.46 -7.07 18.25
N LEU A 280 3.72 -7.88 17.51
CA LEU A 280 2.57 -8.61 18.01
C LEU A 280 2.93 -9.45 19.24
N VAL A 281 4.00 -10.24 19.16
CA VAL A 281 4.44 -11.09 20.26
C VAL A 281 5.15 -10.30 21.36
N TYR A 282 6.05 -9.38 20.97
CA TYR A 282 6.82 -8.59 21.91
C TYR A 282 5.94 -7.74 22.84
N THR A 283 4.90 -7.11 22.28
CA THR A 283 3.97 -6.28 23.06
C THR A 283 3.00 -7.13 23.87
N SER A 284 2.43 -8.20 23.31
CA SER A 284 1.47 -9.07 23.98
C SER A 284 2.07 -9.76 25.21
N LYS A 285 3.31 -10.21 25.14
CA LYS A 285 4.03 -10.81 26.27
C LYS A 285 4.44 -9.80 27.33
N SER A 286 4.64 -8.53 26.98
CA SER A 286 4.98 -7.48 27.94
C SER A 286 3.86 -7.23 28.95
N ILE A 287 2.62 -7.54 28.58
CA ILE A 287 1.46 -7.49 29.46
C ILE A 287 1.43 -8.75 30.34
N LYS A 288 2.16 -8.76 31.44
CA LYS A 288 2.36 -9.90 32.39
C LYS A 288 1.08 -10.61 32.87
N LYS A 289 -0.12 -10.13 32.52
CA LYS A 289 -1.42 -10.59 33.03
C LYS A 289 -2.35 -11.22 32.00
N ILE A 290 -1.99 -11.24 30.71
CA ILE A 290 -2.85 -11.88 29.70
C ILE A 290 -2.60 -13.40 29.74
N LYS A 291 -3.55 -14.14 30.28
CA LYS A 291 -3.59 -15.61 30.20
C LYS A 291 -4.23 -16.03 28.88
N GLN A 292 -3.92 -17.25 28.41
CA GLN A 292 -4.50 -17.84 27.17
C GLN A 292 -6.02 -17.68 27.08
N MET A 293 -6.74 -17.98 28.18
CA MET A 293 -8.19 -17.86 28.23
C MET A 293 -8.70 -16.41 28.15
N GLN A 294 -7.88 -15.42 28.53
CA GLN A 294 -8.25 -14.01 28.39
C GLN A 294 -8.11 -13.54 26.93
N LEU A 295 -7.16 -14.09 26.17
CA LEU A 295 -7.08 -13.83 24.72
C LEU A 295 -8.36 -14.30 24.04
N LEU A 296 -8.81 -15.54 24.31
CA LEU A 296 -10.04 -16.09 23.70
C LEU A 296 -11.29 -15.30 24.10
N LYS A 297 -11.42 -14.92 25.37
CA LYS A 297 -12.56 -14.12 25.84
C LYS A 297 -12.60 -12.72 25.23
N ASN A 298 -11.45 -12.12 24.93
CA ASN A 298 -11.32 -10.75 24.43
C ASN A 298 -10.89 -10.70 22.95
N ILE A 299 -11.03 -11.78 22.20
CA ILE A 299 -10.58 -11.86 20.81
C ILE A 299 -11.26 -10.80 19.92
N HIS A 300 -12.52 -10.48 20.21
CA HIS A 300 -13.24 -9.40 19.53
C HIS A 300 -12.60 -8.02 19.76
N VAL A 301 -12.10 -7.77 20.98
CA VAL A 301 -11.39 -6.52 21.29
C VAL A 301 -10.03 -6.48 20.58
N PHE A 302 -9.34 -7.61 20.52
CA PHE A 302 -8.07 -7.75 19.79
C PHE A 302 -8.21 -7.36 18.30
N TYR A 303 -9.26 -7.85 17.62
CA TYR A 303 -9.51 -7.47 16.24
C TYR A 303 -10.03 -6.03 16.11
N LEU A 304 -10.95 -5.63 16.97
CA LEU A 304 -11.54 -4.29 16.94
C LEU A 304 -10.50 -3.18 17.09
N GLN A 305 -9.51 -3.37 17.98
CA GLN A 305 -8.44 -2.39 18.18
C GLN A 305 -7.65 -2.13 16.88
N ARG A 306 -7.31 -3.19 16.14
CA ARG A 306 -6.60 -3.04 14.88
C ARG A 306 -7.46 -2.39 13.81
N LEU A 307 -8.73 -2.80 13.69
CA LEU A 307 -9.66 -2.24 12.73
C LEU A 307 -9.89 -0.74 12.97
N LEU A 308 -10.17 -0.35 14.21
CA LEU A 308 -10.40 1.06 14.57
C LEU A 308 -9.16 1.94 14.34
N ARG A 309 -7.96 1.37 14.42
CA ARG A 309 -6.73 2.09 14.13
C ARG A 309 -6.50 2.31 12.63
N MET A 310 -6.84 1.32 11.80
CA MET A 310 -6.50 1.35 10.37
C MET A 310 -7.59 1.96 9.51
N PHE A 311 -8.85 1.63 9.78
CA PHE A 311 -9.99 1.95 8.91
C PHE A 311 -10.29 3.43 8.73
N PRO A 312 -10.18 4.32 9.72
CA PRO A 312 -10.55 5.72 9.51
C PRO A 312 -9.72 6.37 8.40
N LEU A 313 -8.41 6.21 8.45
CA LEU A 313 -7.51 6.79 7.44
C LEU A 313 -7.64 6.06 6.10
N LEU A 314 -7.70 4.72 6.11
CA LEU A 314 -7.93 3.92 4.92
C LEU A 314 -9.24 4.31 4.23
N GLY A 315 -10.33 4.44 4.99
CA GLY A 315 -11.64 4.85 4.46
C GLY A 315 -11.60 6.25 3.82
N CYS A 316 -10.89 7.20 4.43
CA CYS A 316 -10.70 8.53 3.85
C CYS A 316 -9.93 8.48 2.52
N VAL A 317 -8.86 7.68 2.44
CA VAL A 317 -8.07 7.55 1.20
C VAL A 317 -8.87 6.86 0.10
N VAL A 318 -9.57 5.78 0.42
CA VAL A 318 -10.44 5.07 -0.53
C VAL A 318 -11.59 5.99 -1.00
N LEU A 319 -12.20 6.76 -0.10
CA LEU A 319 -13.24 7.73 -0.46
C LEU A 319 -12.69 8.83 -1.37
N LEU A 320 -11.51 9.38 -1.06
CA LEU A 320 -10.84 10.37 -1.91
C LEU A 320 -10.59 9.80 -3.31
N GLN A 321 -10.05 8.58 -3.39
CA GLN A 321 -9.70 7.93 -4.65
C GLN A 321 -10.94 7.58 -5.49
N ALA A 322 -12.02 7.12 -4.86
CA ALA A 322 -13.26 6.79 -5.56
C ALA A 322 -14.07 8.01 -6.02
N SER A 323 -13.73 9.20 -5.56
CA SER A 323 -14.53 10.41 -5.77
C SER A 323 -13.74 11.51 -6.48
N VAL A 324 -13.36 12.55 -5.78
CA VAL A 324 -12.79 13.80 -6.32
C VAL A 324 -11.36 13.67 -6.86
N PHE A 325 -10.73 12.51 -6.70
CA PHE A 325 -9.31 12.33 -7.05
C PHE A 325 -9.01 12.64 -8.53
N HIS A 326 -9.89 12.25 -9.46
CA HIS A 326 -9.70 12.52 -10.89
C HIS A 326 -9.81 13.99 -11.29
N HIS A 327 -10.26 14.87 -10.38
CA HIS A 327 -10.25 16.31 -10.58
C HIS A 327 -8.94 16.99 -10.15
N ILE A 328 -8.06 16.29 -9.39
CA ILE A 328 -6.83 16.86 -8.83
C ILE A 328 -5.79 17.15 -9.91
N SER A 329 -5.70 16.29 -10.93
CA SER A 329 -4.73 16.40 -12.00
C SER A 329 -5.37 16.14 -13.36
N ASP A 330 -4.84 16.74 -14.40
CA ASP A 330 -5.30 16.56 -15.78
C ASP A 330 -4.11 16.60 -16.74
N GLY A 331 -4.08 15.69 -17.71
CA GLY A 331 -3.00 15.58 -18.68
C GLY A 331 -3.28 14.54 -19.76
N ALA A 332 -2.33 14.34 -20.66
CA ALA A 332 -2.46 13.37 -21.73
C ALA A 332 -2.68 11.94 -21.24
N ASN A 333 -2.15 11.61 -20.06
CA ASN A 333 -2.29 10.30 -19.41
C ASN A 333 -3.50 10.20 -18.44
N TRP A 334 -4.53 11.03 -18.62
CA TRP A 334 -5.72 11.10 -17.78
C TRP A 334 -6.42 9.75 -17.58
N HIS A 335 -6.39 8.87 -18.57
CA HIS A 335 -7.06 7.57 -18.54
C HIS A 335 -6.49 6.65 -17.44
N TYR A 336 -5.20 6.79 -17.12
CA TYR A 336 -4.54 6.04 -16.06
C TYR A 336 -5.14 6.33 -14.68
N MET A 337 -5.44 7.61 -14.42
CA MET A 337 -6.17 8.01 -13.20
C MET A 337 -7.63 7.58 -13.22
N ALA A 338 -8.30 7.81 -14.35
CA ALA A 338 -9.71 7.50 -14.50
C ALA A 338 -10.04 6.02 -14.34
N GLU A 339 -9.22 5.14 -14.89
CA GLU A 339 -9.37 3.70 -14.75
C GLU A 339 -9.28 3.27 -13.28
N ASN A 340 -8.32 3.81 -12.53
CA ASN A 340 -8.21 3.53 -11.09
C ASN A 340 -9.42 4.07 -10.31
N VAL A 341 -9.92 5.27 -10.64
CA VAL A 341 -11.16 5.81 -10.03
C VAL A 341 -12.35 4.90 -10.30
N LEU A 342 -12.48 4.35 -11.52
CA LEU A 342 -13.53 3.39 -11.87
C LEU A 342 -13.41 2.11 -11.04
N PHE A 343 -12.20 1.55 -10.90
CA PHE A 343 -11.98 0.38 -10.06
C PHE A 343 -12.31 0.67 -8.60
N CYS A 344 -11.95 1.84 -8.08
CA CYS A 344 -12.30 2.25 -6.73
C CYS A 344 -13.81 2.41 -6.55
N ARG A 345 -14.54 3.03 -7.48
CA ARG A 345 -16.01 3.14 -7.42
C ARG A 345 -16.71 1.79 -7.41
N ARG A 346 -16.15 0.80 -8.09
CA ARG A 346 -16.73 -0.54 -8.18
C ARG A 346 -16.33 -1.45 -7.02
N TYR A 347 -15.06 -1.40 -6.60
CA TYR A 347 -14.44 -2.37 -5.70
C TYR A 347 -13.90 -1.77 -4.40
N TRP A 348 -14.32 -0.54 -3.99
CA TRP A 348 -13.89 0.11 -2.74
C TRP A 348 -14.02 -0.79 -1.50
N TRP A 349 -15.04 -1.61 -1.46
CA TRP A 349 -15.35 -2.50 -0.34
C TRP A 349 -14.30 -3.61 -0.17
N THR A 350 -13.61 -4.04 -1.22
CA THR A 350 -12.55 -5.07 -1.14
C THR A 350 -11.34 -4.57 -0.36
N ALA A 351 -11.04 -3.28 -0.44
CA ALA A 351 -9.99 -2.64 0.34
C ALA A 351 -10.36 -2.53 1.83
N LEU A 352 -11.64 -2.24 2.13
CA LEU A 352 -12.11 -2.15 3.52
C LEU A 352 -12.32 -3.52 4.17
N LEU A 353 -12.75 -4.53 3.42
CA LEU A 353 -12.95 -5.91 3.92
C LEU A 353 -11.70 -6.79 3.90
N PRO A 354 -10.50 -6.29 3.85
CA PRO A 354 -9.18 -6.83 3.55
C PRO A 354 -9.17 -8.13 2.71
N VAL A 355 -9.85 -8.09 1.56
CA VAL A 355 -9.93 -9.23 0.60
C VAL A 355 -9.46 -8.82 -0.81
N LEU A 356 -8.81 -7.68 -0.94
CA LEU A 356 -8.42 -7.09 -2.21
C LEU A 356 -7.46 -7.99 -3.02
N ASN A 357 -6.61 -8.75 -2.35
CA ASN A 357 -5.69 -9.70 -2.99
C ASN A 357 -6.36 -11.02 -3.42
N ILE A 358 -7.61 -11.26 -3.02
CA ILE A 358 -8.37 -12.49 -3.34
C ILE A 358 -9.46 -12.20 -4.36
N VAL A 359 -10.14 -11.06 -4.21
CA VAL A 359 -11.30 -10.68 -5.04
C VAL A 359 -10.87 -9.69 -6.11
N ASN A 360 -11.02 -10.08 -7.38
CA ASN A 360 -10.66 -9.28 -8.55
C ASN A 360 -9.24 -8.69 -8.49
N PRO A 361 -8.20 -9.52 -8.41
CA PRO A 361 -6.84 -9.08 -8.21
C PRO A 361 -6.28 -8.21 -9.36
N THR A 362 -6.97 -8.13 -10.49
CA THR A 362 -6.63 -7.28 -11.64
C THR A 362 -7.31 -5.91 -11.67
N GLN A 363 -8.41 -5.75 -10.93
CA GLN A 363 -9.21 -4.52 -10.93
C GLN A 363 -9.27 -3.94 -9.52
N GLN A 364 -8.11 -3.71 -8.95
CA GLN A 364 -7.98 -3.29 -7.56
C GLN A 364 -8.15 -1.77 -7.41
N CYS A 365 -8.91 -1.37 -6.37
CA CYS A 365 -8.88 -0.01 -5.89
C CYS A 365 -7.56 0.22 -5.15
N LEU A 366 -6.63 1.00 -5.73
CA LEU A 366 -5.29 1.20 -5.19
C LEU A 366 -4.55 -0.14 -5.03
N SER A 367 -3.94 -0.61 -6.11
CA SER A 367 -3.33 -1.94 -6.20
C SER A 367 -2.37 -2.27 -5.05
N HIS A 368 -1.59 -1.30 -4.56
CA HIS A 368 -0.65 -1.50 -3.45
C HIS A 368 -1.32 -1.92 -2.12
N LEU A 369 -2.64 -1.72 -1.94
CA LEU A 369 -3.35 -2.12 -0.71
C LEU A 369 -3.46 -3.65 -0.52
N TRP A 370 -3.00 -4.46 -1.50
CA TRP A 370 -2.93 -5.92 -1.35
C TRP A 370 -2.14 -6.34 -0.10
N TYR A 371 -1.04 -5.62 0.20
CA TYR A 371 -0.24 -5.89 1.40
C TYR A 371 -1.06 -5.66 2.69
N LEU A 372 -1.84 -4.58 2.74
CA LEU A 372 -2.67 -4.28 3.91
C LEU A 372 -3.72 -5.38 4.15
N SER A 373 -4.34 -5.88 3.08
CA SER A 373 -5.26 -7.02 3.15
C SER A 373 -4.58 -8.26 3.72
N MET A 374 -3.37 -8.54 3.25
CA MET A 374 -2.56 -9.68 3.70
C MET A 374 -2.13 -9.55 5.18
N ASP A 375 -1.67 -8.38 5.60
CA ASP A 375 -1.27 -8.12 6.99
C ASP A 375 -2.45 -8.30 7.96
N VAL A 376 -3.66 -7.86 7.56
CA VAL A 376 -4.88 -8.11 8.35
C VAL A 376 -5.26 -9.59 8.36
N GLN A 377 -5.15 -10.31 7.23
CA GLN A 377 -5.42 -11.74 7.17
C GLN A 377 -4.48 -12.53 8.10
N LEU A 378 -3.18 -12.24 8.07
CA LEU A 378 -2.20 -12.85 8.97
C LEU A 378 -2.49 -12.48 10.44
N HIS A 379 -2.91 -11.23 10.71
CA HIS A 379 -3.32 -10.84 12.05
C HIS A 379 -4.57 -11.60 12.54
N VAL A 380 -5.53 -11.88 11.65
CA VAL A 380 -6.72 -12.69 11.99
C VAL A 380 -6.35 -14.12 12.33
N ILE A 381 -5.37 -14.70 11.65
CA ILE A 381 -4.88 -16.06 11.90
C ILE A 381 -3.95 -16.11 13.14
N SER A 382 -3.27 -15.02 13.46
CA SER A 382 -2.23 -14.95 14.49
C SER A 382 -2.64 -15.43 15.89
N PRO A 383 -3.90 -15.30 16.38
CA PRO A 383 -4.31 -15.84 17.68
C PRO A 383 -4.13 -17.34 17.82
N LEU A 384 -4.12 -18.11 16.73
CA LEU A 384 -3.84 -19.55 16.76
C LEU A 384 -2.42 -19.81 17.31
N VAL A 385 -1.43 -19.08 16.82
CA VAL A 385 -0.04 -19.18 17.30
C VAL A 385 0.12 -18.43 18.63
N LEU A 386 -0.48 -17.25 18.77
CA LEU A 386 -0.37 -16.43 19.96
C LEU A 386 -0.94 -17.11 21.20
N PHE A 387 -1.98 -17.96 21.07
CA PHE A 387 -2.51 -18.77 22.15
C PHE A 387 -1.43 -19.67 22.76
N TRP A 388 -0.63 -20.34 21.93
CA TRP A 388 0.49 -21.17 22.39
C TRP A 388 1.61 -20.32 22.97
N VAL A 389 1.91 -19.18 22.35
CA VAL A 389 2.94 -18.24 22.80
C VAL A 389 2.64 -17.69 24.20
N LEU A 390 1.38 -17.45 24.54
CA LEU A 390 0.97 -16.96 25.87
C LEU A 390 1.01 -18.04 26.97
N GLY A 391 1.20 -19.29 26.60
CA GLY A 391 1.33 -20.43 27.52
C GLY A 391 2.72 -20.55 28.17
N SER A 392 3.06 -21.80 28.52
CA SER A 392 4.40 -22.14 29.03
C SER A 392 5.48 -21.93 27.97
N SER A 393 6.75 -21.87 28.38
CA SER A 393 7.87 -21.72 27.45
C SER A 393 7.94 -22.86 26.42
N ARG A 394 7.67 -24.10 26.82
CA ARG A 394 7.59 -25.24 25.89
C ARG A 394 6.44 -25.07 24.90
N SER A 395 5.26 -24.70 25.40
CA SER A 395 4.10 -24.40 24.55
C SER A 395 4.42 -23.31 23.53
N ALA A 396 5.05 -22.21 23.96
CA ALA A 396 5.41 -21.11 23.09
C ALA A 396 6.33 -21.54 21.93
N TRP A 397 7.40 -22.27 22.23
CA TRP A 397 8.31 -22.77 21.20
C TRP A 397 7.64 -23.77 20.27
N ASN A 398 6.81 -24.69 20.79
CA ASN A 398 6.07 -25.63 19.96
C ASN A 398 5.12 -24.90 19.00
N GLY A 399 4.35 -23.91 19.49
CA GLY A 399 3.45 -23.14 18.64
C GLY A 399 4.18 -22.32 17.55
N LEU A 400 5.32 -21.74 17.90
CA LEU A 400 6.14 -20.97 16.94
C LEU A 400 6.79 -21.89 15.90
N ILE A 401 7.34 -23.04 16.31
CA ILE A 401 7.95 -24.01 15.37
C ILE A 401 6.88 -24.60 14.45
N VAL A 402 5.73 -25.04 14.99
CA VAL A 402 4.62 -25.54 14.17
C VAL A 402 4.13 -24.46 13.22
N GLY A 403 3.97 -23.22 13.67
CA GLY A 403 3.58 -22.09 12.81
C GLY A 403 4.58 -21.86 11.67
N LEU A 404 5.89 -21.89 11.96
CA LEU A 404 6.93 -21.72 10.96
C LEU A 404 6.96 -22.87 9.96
N THR A 405 6.99 -24.11 10.43
CA THR A 405 7.02 -25.29 9.55
C THR A 405 5.78 -25.35 8.66
N THR A 406 4.59 -25.12 9.21
CA THR A 406 3.34 -25.08 8.42
C THR A 406 3.37 -23.99 7.36
N SER A 407 3.80 -22.77 7.72
CA SER A 407 3.84 -21.65 6.76
C SER A 407 4.89 -21.86 5.67
N LEU A 408 6.07 -22.38 6.01
CA LEU A 408 7.11 -22.71 5.04
C LEU A 408 6.68 -23.84 4.11
N THR A 409 6.12 -24.93 4.67
CA THR A 409 5.62 -26.06 3.86
C THR A 409 4.53 -25.59 2.91
N ALA A 410 3.57 -24.79 3.39
CA ALA A 410 2.51 -24.24 2.53
C ALA A 410 3.06 -23.38 1.40
N ALA A 411 4.02 -22.49 1.70
CA ALA A 411 4.67 -21.65 0.69
C ALA A 411 5.44 -22.50 -0.33
N THR A 412 6.22 -23.48 0.14
CA THR A 412 7.03 -24.34 -0.72
C THR A 412 6.15 -25.21 -1.62
N VAL A 413 5.17 -25.91 -1.05
CA VAL A 413 4.23 -26.75 -1.82
C VAL A 413 3.51 -25.90 -2.86
N TYR A 414 3.06 -24.70 -2.49
CA TYR A 414 2.40 -23.80 -3.41
C TYR A 414 3.31 -23.37 -4.57
N CYS A 415 4.59 -23.03 -4.30
CA CYS A 415 5.56 -22.65 -5.33
C CYS A 415 5.96 -23.82 -6.25
N PHE A 416 5.94 -25.06 -5.74
CA PHE A 416 6.29 -26.24 -6.55
C PHE A 416 5.11 -26.75 -7.39
N LEU A 417 3.87 -26.55 -6.94
CA LEU A 417 2.66 -26.98 -7.66
C LEU A 417 2.20 -26.00 -8.74
N ASN A 418 2.69 -24.76 -8.73
CA ASN A 418 2.26 -23.73 -9.67
C ASN A 418 3.46 -23.19 -10.47
N ASP A 419 3.28 -23.13 -11.78
CA ASP A 419 4.25 -22.53 -12.68
C ASP A 419 3.85 -21.09 -12.97
N PHE A 420 4.65 -20.14 -12.52
CA PHE A 420 4.43 -18.71 -12.72
C PHE A 420 5.11 -18.24 -14.01
N THR A 421 4.56 -18.65 -15.15
CA THR A 421 5.18 -18.45 -16.48
C THR A 421 4.96 -17.04 -17.05
N SER A 422 3.91 -16.36 -16.62
CA SER A 422 3.63 -14.98 -17.04
C SER A 422 3.88 -13.98 -15.90
N GLU A 423 4.19 -12.74 -16.25
CA GLU A 423 4.30 -11.64 -15.29
C GLU A 423 2.98 -11.45 -14.50
N TYR A 424 1.86 -11.65 -15.17
CA TYR A 424 0.54 -11.64 -14.56
C TYR A 424 0.38 -12.73 -13.51
N ASP A 425 0.72 -13.98 -13.81
CA ASP A 425 0.63 -15.10 -12.87
C ASP A 425 1.55 -14.88 -11.68
N ASN A 426 2.77 -14.42 -11.94
CA ASN A 426 3.72 -14.07 -10.90
C ASN A 426 3.17 -12.98 -9.97
N HIS A 427 2.59 -11.90 -10.52
CA HIS A 427 2.04 -10.82 -9.69
C HIS A 427 0.82 -11.28 -8.90
N VAL A 428 -0.17 -11.89 -9.54
CA VAL A 428 -1.47 -12.24 -8.93
C VAL A 428 -1.36 -13.43 -7.99
N TYR A 429 -0.71 -14.51 -8.41
CA TYR A 429 -0.73 -15.77 -7.68
C TYR A 429 0.47 -15.97 -6.76
N TYR A 430 1.60 -15.32 -7.01
CA TYR A 430 2.77 -15.43 -6.15
C TYR A 430 3.01 -14.18 -5.30
N HIS A 431 3.11 -13.00 -5.94
CA HIS A 431 3.52 -11.76 -5.27
C HIS A 431 2.48 -11.29 -4.24
N THR A 432 1.18 -11.36 -4.55
CA THR A 432 0.10 -10.91 -3.65
C THR A 432 -0.53 -12.03 -2.82
N ASN A 433 0.04 -13.23 -2.84
CA ASN A 433 -0.52 -14.39 -2.15
C ASN A 433 -0.10 -14.42 -0.67
N THR A 434 -1.07 -14.57 0.22
CA THR A 434 -0.85 -14.61 1.67
C THR A 434 -0.05 -15.85 2.11
N MET A 435 -0.19 -16.99 1.43
CA MET A 435 0.55 -18.21 1.78
C MET A 435 2.05 -18.06 1.53
N THR A 436 2.44 -17.45 0.40
CA THR A 436 3.85 -17.27 0.03
C THR A 436 4.57 -16.22 0.89
N ARG A 437 3.80 -15.36 1.60
CA ARG A 437 4.32 -14.28 2.44
C ARG A 437 4.05 -14.46 3.93
N ALA A 438 3.43 -15.57 4.34
CA ALA A 438 3.23 -15.88 5.76
C ALA A 438 4.54 -16.15 6.55
N PRO A 439 5.57 -16.84 5.98
CA PRO A 439 6.78 -17.17 6.75
C PRO A 439 7.50 -15.98 7.37
N PRO A 440 7.76 -14.84 6.69
CA PRO A 440 8.35 -13.65 7.30
C PRO A 440 7.60 -13.16 8.55
N PHE A 441 6.28 -13.18 8.54
CA PHE A 441 5.47 -12.79 9.70
C PHE A 441 5.71 -13.71 10.89
N VAL A 442 5.76 -15.04 10.67
CA VAL A 442 6.01 -16.02 11.74
C VAL A 442 7.45 -15.93 12.25
N ILE A 443 8.43 -15.69 11.37
CA ILE A 443 9.83 -15.39 11.75
C ILE A 443 9.86 -14.16 12.68
N GLY A 444 9.13 -13.11 12.33
CA GLY A 444 8.93 -11.96 13.20
C GLY A 444 8.39 -12.34 14.57
N MET A 445 7.35 -13.20 14.64
CA MET A 445 6.81 -13.69 15.92
C MET A 445 7.86 -14.42 16.77
N ILE A 446 8.70 -15.26 16.15
CA ILE A 446 9.79 -15.98 16.83
C ILE A 446 10.78 -14.98 17.45
N PHE A 447 11.25 -14.02 16.66
CA PHE A 447 12.19 -13.01 17.17
C PHE A 447 11.54 -12.07 18.19
N GLY A 448 10.28 -11.75 18.06
CA GLY A 448 9.50 -11.03 19.07
C GLY A 448 9.49 -11.78 20.41
N TYR A 449 9.38 -13.11 20.38
CA TYR A 449 9.48 -13.95 21.57
C TYR A 449 10.90 -14.00 22.13
N ILE A 450 11.94 -14.13 21.28
CA ILE A 450 13.36 -14.09 21.68
C ILE A 450 13.69 -12.76 22.37
N LEU A 451 13.26 -11.64 21.79
CA LEU A 451 13.46 -10.31 22.39
C LEU A 451 12.74 -10.18 23.73
N HIS A 452 11.53 -10.74 23.85
CA HIS A 452 10.77 -10.71 25.08
C HIS A 452 11.46 -11.48 26.22
N ILE A 453 11.93 -12.70 25.98
CA ILE A 453 12.60 -13.52 27.04
C ILE A 453 13.94 -12.94 27.47
N ASN A 454 14.59 -12.17 26.60
CA ASN A 454 15.88 -11.52 26.87
C ASN A 454 15.74 -10.06 27.33
N ARG A 455 14.51 -9.57 27.51
CA ARG A 455 14.26 -8.19 27.91
C ARG A 455 14.89 -7.85 29.24
N GLY A 456 15.73 -6.82 29.27
CA GLY A 456 16.45 -6.36 30.46
C GLY A 456 17.66 -7.22 30.87
N ARG A 457 17.98 -8.26 30.09
CA ARG A 457 19.18 -9.07 30.32
C ARG A 457 20.33 -8.52 29.50
N LYS A 458 21.49 -8.34 30.13
CA LYS A 458 22.75 -8.04 29.45
C LYS A 458 23.32 -9.35 28.91
N LEU A 459 23.02 -9.66 27.63
CA LEU A 459 23.60 -10.81 26.96
C LEU A 459 25.06 -10.51 26.58
N ARG A 460 25.98 -11.38 27.00
CA ARG A 460 27.38 -11.34 26.56
C ARG A 460 27.54 -12.28 25.37
N ILE A 461 27.55 -11.70 24.16
CA ILE A 461 27.77 -12.45 22.92
C ILE A 461 29.20 -12.23 22.49
N PRO A 462 29.98 -13.30 22.17
CA PRO A 462 31.33 -13.14 21.66
C PRO A 462 31.35 -12.28 20.40
N PHE A 463 32.33 -11.38 20.29
CA PHE A 463 32.43 -10.44 19.16
C PHE A 463 32.45 -11.15 17.80
N TRP A 464 33.17 -12.28 17.70
CA TRP A 464 33.22 -13.07 16.47
C TRP A 464 31.84 -13.58 16.03
N SER A 465 30.95 -13.98 16.97
CA SER A 465 29.59 -14.43 16.66
C SER A 465 28.71 -13.28 16.15
N VAL A 466 28.87 -12.08 16.73
CA VAL A 466 28.17 -10.88 16.26
C VAL A 466 28.63 -10.52 14.86
N SER A 467 29.95 -10.53 14.63
CA SER A 467 30.54 -10.22 13.31
C SER A 467 30.13 -11.22 12.24
N LEU A 468 30.14 -12.51 12.55
CA LEU A 468 29.69 -13.57 11.65
C LEU A 468 28.19 -13.41 11.32
N GLY A 469 27.38 -13.11 12.33
CA GLY A 469 25.95 -12.85 12.12
C GLY A 469 25.68 -11.63 11.25
N TYR A 470 26.45 -10.55 11.38
CA TYR A 470 26.38 -9.40 10.49
C TYR A 470 26.79 -9.77 9.05
N LEU A 471 27.89 -10.50 8.89
CA LEU A 471 28.36 -10.96 7.58
C LEU A 471 27.29 -11.84 6.91
N ALA A 472 26.73 -12.78 7.65
CA ALA A 472 25.66 -13.65 7.15
C ALA A 472 24.42 -12.85 6.76
N ALA A 473 23.96 -11.92 7.60
CA ALA A 473 22.80 -11.08 7.31
C ALA A 473 23.05 -10.20 6.08
N TRP A 474 24.24 -9.67 5.92
CA TRP A 474 24.62 -8.85 4.77
C TRP A 474 24.68 -9.66 3.47
N ALA A 475 25.35 -10.80 3.51
CA ALA A 475 25.44 -11.72 2.37
C ALA A 475 24.05 -12.21 1.94
N THR A 476 23.21 -12.58 2.90
CA THR A 476 21.82 -13.00 2.63
C THR A 476 20.99 -11.86 2.03
N SER A 477 21.16 -10.63 2.54
CA SER A 477 20.40 -9.47 2.01
C SER A 477 20.82 -9.15 0.57
N LEU A 478 22.13 -9.20 0.26
CA LEU A 478 22.64 -9.04 -1.10
C LEU A 478 22.11 -10.15 -2.02
N TYR A 479 22.14 -11.40 -1.56
CA TYR A 479 21.58 -12.53 -2.30
C TYR A 479 20.11 -12.31 -2.63
N CYS A 480 19.28 -11.88 -1.66
CA CYS A 480 17.87 -11.63 -1.88
C CYS A 480 17.61 -10.48 -2.89
N ILE A 481 18.48 -9.47 -2.93
CA ILE A 481 18.40 -8.38 -3.90
C ILE A 481 18.79 -8.88 -5.31
N ASP A 482 19.81 -9.71 -5.40
CA ASP A 482 20.38 -10.18 -6.67
C ASP A 482 19.63 -11.39 -7.24
N VAL A 483 18.74 -12.02 -6.49
CA VAL A 483 18.09 -13.29 -6.85
C VAL A 483 17.37 -13.24 -8.20
N LEU A 484 16.77 -12.11 -8.54
CA LEU A 484 16.08 -11.90 -9.82
C LEU A 484 17.03 -12.07 -11.01
N TYR A 485 18.29 -11.68 -10.85
CA TYR A 485 19.31 -11.84 -11.87
C TYR A 485 19.88 -13.26 -11.92
N LEU A 486 20.01 -13.94 -10.77
CA LEU A 486 20.67 -15.24 -10.65
C LEU A 486 19.82 -16.43 -11.14
N THR A 487 18.50 -16.30 -11.19
CA THR A 487 17.57 -17.44 -11.34
C THR A 487 16.93 -17.60 -12.72
N TRP A 488 17.26 -16.76 -13.69
CA TRP A 488 16.62 -16.75 -15.01
C TRP A 488 16.78 -18.04 -15.84
N HIS A 489 17.65 -18.97 -15.45
CA HIS A 489 18.00 -20.14 -16.27
C HIS A 489 17.73 -21.50 -15.61
N ASP A 490 17.45 -21.56 -14.30
CA ASP A 490 17.25 -22.82 -13.57
C ASP A 490 15.89 -22.82 -12.85
N GLU A 491 14.99 -23.70 -13.33
CA GLU A 491 13.62 -23.82 -12.80
C GLU A 491 13.59 -24.27 -11.33
N LEU A 492 14.45 -25.22 -10.94
CA LEU A 492 14.52 -25.70 -9.57
C LEU A 492 15.02 -24.61 -8.63
N LEU A 493 16.05 -23.88 -9.05
CA LEU A 493 16.61 -22.78 -8.27
C LEU A 493 15.59 -21.63 -8.14
N ASP A 494 14.83 -21.31 -9.20
CA ASP A 494 13.74 -20.33 -9.13
C ASP A 494 12.66 -20.74 -8.13
N LYS A 495 12.17 -21.99 -8.17
CA LYS A 495 11.17 -22.51 -7.23
C LYS A 495 11.68 -22.50 -5.78
N LEU A 496 12.95 -22.85 -5.54
CA LEU A 496 13.57 -22.76 -4.21
C LEU A 496 13.69 -21.31 -3.74
N ASN A 497 14.13 -20.40 -4.60
CA ASN A 497 14.23 -18.99 -4.27
C ASN A 497 12.88 -18.38 -3.91
N ARG A 498 11.86 -18.63 -4.73
CA ARG A 498 10.48 -18.20 -4.43
C ARG A 498 9.98 -18.70 -3.09
N SER A 499 10.36 -19.92 -2.70
CA SER A 499 9.95 -20.52 -1.43
C SER A 499 10.65 -19.90 -0.21
N PHE A 500 11.95 -19.59 -0.29
CA PHE A 500 12.76 -19.28 0.88
C PHE A 500 13.31 -17.85 0.94
N MET A 501 13.44 -17.12 -0.19
CA MET A 501 14.05 -15.80 -0.25
C MET A 501 13.45 -14.81 0.76
N LYS A 502 12.12 -14.74 0.83
CA LYS A 502 11.41 -13.82 1.73
C LYS A 502 11.65 -14.16 3.20
N SER A 503 11.81 -15.46 3.50
CA SER A 503 12.14 -15.95 4.84
C SER A 503 13.57 -15.58 5.23
N LEU A 504 14.52 -15.76 4.31
CA LEU A 504 15.92 -15.40 4.50
C LEU A 504 16.08 -13.89 4.73
N TRP A 505 15.39 -13.07 3.93
CA TRP A 505 15.29 -11.64 4.17
C TRP A 505 14.77 -11.33 5.59
N GLY A 506 13.68 -11.98 5.99
CA GLY A 506 13.09 -11.81 7.33
C GLY A 506 14.06 -12.12 8.46
N VAL A 507 14.85 -13.19 8.33
CA VAL A 507 15.89 -13.55 9.32
C VAL A 507 16.98 -12.47 9.40
N SER A 508 17.43 -11.95 8.25
CA SER A 508 18.43 -10.89 8.20
C SER A 508 17.97 -9.62 8.90
N VAL A 509 16.74 -9.17 8.63
CA VAL A 509 16.13 -8.00 9.29
C VAL A 509 16.00 -8.23 10.80
N CYS A 510 15.54 -9.41 11.21
CA CYS A 510 15.41 -9.78 12.61
C CYS A 510 16.77 -9.80 13.34
N TRP A 511 17.84 -10.27 12.68
CA TRP A 511 19.19 -10.24 13.25
C TRP A 511 19.63 -8.80 13.52
N ILE A 512 19.47 -7.90 12.56
CA ILE A 512 19.82 -6.48 12.72
C ILE A 512 19.06 -5.88 13.92
N ILE A 513 17.76 -6.13 14.05
CA ILE A 513 16.96 -5.65 15.19
C ILE A 513 17.48 -6.24 16.51
N PHE A 514 17.75 -7.55 16.53
CA PHE A 514 18.23 -8.24 17.73
C PHE A 514 19.55 -7.65 18.24
N VAL A 515 20.54 -7.48 17.38
CA VAL A 515 21.84 -6.93 17.79
C VAL A 515 21.76 -5.46 18.22
N CYS A 516 20.84 -4.67 17.62
CA CYS A 516 20.55 -3.31 18.04
C CYS A 516 19.96 -3.29 19.47
N VAL A 517 19.01 -4.17 19.77
CA VAL A 517 18.34 -4.24 21.07
C VAL A 517 19.28 -4.74 22.18
N VAL A 518 20.15 -5.70 21.87
CA VAL A 518 21.09 -6.28 22.85
C VAL A 518 22.29 -5.36 23.12
N GLY A 519 22.50 -4.31 22.29
CA GLY A 519 23.55 -3.31 22.50
C GLY A 519 24.79 -3.49 21.63
N TYR A 520 24.77 -4.43 20.69
CA TYR A 520 25.85 -4.64 19.73
C TYR A 520 25.61 -3.95 18.36
N GLY A 521 24.56 -3.10 18.26
CA GLY A 521 24.19 -2.43 17.02
C GLY A 521 25.15 -1.32 16.57
N GLY A 522 25.96 -0.76 17.46
CA GLY A 522 26.96 0.27 17.14
C GLY A 522 26.44 1.39 16.24
N PRO A 523 27.19 1.70 15.14
CA PRO A 523 26.80 2.75 14.19
C PRO A 523 25.45 2.51 13.53
N ILE A 524 25.07 1.25 13.29
CA ILE A 524 23.79 0.88 12.68
C ILE A 524 22.63 1.28 13.59
N ASN A 525 22.73 0.94 14.89
CA ASN A 525 21.71 1.32 15.85
C ASN A 525 21.64 2.85 16.02
N TRP A 526 22.78 3.54 16.06
CA TRP A 526 22.81 5.01 16.10
C TRP A 526 22.06 5.62 14.92
N PHE A 527 22.36 5.17 13.69
CA PHE A 527 21.71 5.65 12.49
C PHE A 527 20.20 5.37 12.47
N LEU A 528 19.80 4.13 12.78
CA LEU A 528 18.39 3.72 12.77
C LEU A 528 17.56 4.38 13.89
N SER A 529 18.20 4.90 14.93
CA SER A 529 17.56 5.56 16.08
C SER A 529 17.53 7.08 15.99
N LEU A 530 17.93 7.69 14.86
CA LEU A 530 17.89 9.14 14.68
C LEU A 530 16.48 9.71 14.84
N LYS A 531 16.37 10.94 15.36
CA LYS A 531 15.08 11.63 15.58
C LYS A 531 14.28 11.83 14.30
N LEU A 532 14.96 11.98 13.16
CA LEU A 532 14.32 12.07 11.83
C LEU A 532 13.44 10.87 11.54
N TRP A 533 13.95 9.67 11.84
CA TRP A 533 13.21 8.43 11.62
C TRP A 533 11.98 8.32 12.52
N LYS A 534 12.00 8.87 13.72
CA LYS A 534 10.83 8.87 14.62
C LYS A 534 9.66 9.65 14.02
N PHE A 535 9.92 10.77 13.36
CA PHE A 535 8.88 11.50 12.63
C PHE A 535 8.33 10.68 11.46
N MET A 536 9.23 10.20 10.59
CA MET A 536 8.86 9.41 9.40
C MET A 536 8.10 8.14 9.78
N ALA A 537 8.53 7.43 10.82
CA ALA A 537 7.86 6.21 11.30
C ALA A 537 6.43 6.48 11.79
N ARG A 538 6.15 7.64 12.40
CA ARG A 538 4.80 8.00 12.85
C ARG A 538 3.83 8.24 11.69
N ILE A 539 4.31 8.78 10.59
CA ILE A 539 3.50 9.04 9.40
C ILE A 539 3.58 7.91 8.37
N SER A 540 4.40 6.87 8.59
CA SER A 540 4.71 5.82 7.60
C SER A 540 3.46 5.10 7.08
N TYR A 541 2.46 4.86 7.93
CA TYR A 541 1.19 4.27 7.52
C TYR A 541 0.42 5.18 6.56
N ALA A 542 0.33 6.47 6.86
CA ALA A 542 -0.27 7.44 5.96
C ALA A 542 0.53 7.57 4.66
N MET A 543 1.88 7.58 4.73
CA MET A 543 2.73 7.58 3.55
C MET A 543 2.45 6.36 2.66
N TYR A 544 2.30 5.19 3.27
CA TYR A 544 1.95 3.98 2.55
C TYR A 544 0.59 4.09 1.84
N LEU A 545 -0.39 4.74 2.44
CA LEU A 545 -1.70 4.92 1.82
C LEU A 545 -1.70 5.95 0.68
N PHE A 546 -0.95 7.05 0.81
CA PHE A 546 -1.02 8.18 -0.12
C PHE A 546 -0.02 8.12 -1.28
N HIS A 547 1.14 7.44 -1.14
CA HIS A 547 2.20 7.52 -2.15
C HIS A 547 1.75 7.11 -3.55
N TYR A 548 0.87 6.12 -3.67
CA TYR A 548 0.39 5.65 -4.96
C TYR A 548 -0.56 6.66 -5.61
N SER A 549 -1.43 7.31 -4.81
CA SER A 549 -2.28 8.40 -5.29
C SER A 549 -1.44 9.60 -5.75
N VAL A 550 -0.34 9.90 -5.06
CA VAL A 550 0.61 10.94 -5.48
C VAL A 550 1.27 10.57 -6.81
N LEU A 551 1.74 9.34 -6.96
CA LEU A 551 2.31 8.86 -8.24
C LEU A 551 1.30 8.89 -9.38
N TYR A 552 0.05 8.48 -9.13
CA TYR A 552 -1.04 8.62 -10.11
C TYR A 552 -1.25 10.08 -10.53
N SER A 553 -1.18 11.03 -9.59
CA SER A 553 -1.34 12.46 -9.90
C SER A 553 -0.17 13.00 -10.71
N ILE A 554 1.08 12.58 -10.41
CA ILE A 554 2.27 12.99 -11.15
C ILE A 554 2.23 12.45 -12.57
N PHE A 555 2.08 11.14 -12.73
CA PHE A 555 2.11 10.50 -14.05
C PHE A 555 0.82 10.69 -14.86
N GLY A 556 -0.32 10.85 -14.20
CA GLY A 556 -1.60 11.18 -14.84
C GLY A 556 -1.64 12.61 -15.40
N GLY A 557 -0.92 13.54 -14.76
CA GLY A 557 -0.78 14.93 -15.17
C GLY A 557 0.29 15.20 -16.24
N ILE A 558 0.99 14.17 -16.73
CA ILE A 558 2.02 14.33 -17.76
C ILE A 558 1.39 14.84 -19.06
N VAL A 559 1.95 15.91 -19.59
CA VAL A 559 1.58 16.54 -20.88
C VAL A 559 2.63 16.37 -21.97
N THR A 560 3.84 15.97 -21.59
CA THR A 560 4.97 15.70 -22.48
C THR A 560 5.47 14.28 -22.28
N PRO A 561 6.04 13.63 -23.31
CA PRO A 561 6.63 12.31 -23.14
C PRO A 561 7.74 12.32 -22.07
N PHE A 562 7.80 11.28 -21.27
CA PHE A 562 8.79 11.14 -20.20
C PHE A 562 10.06 10.47 -20.75
N TYR A 563 11.21 11.10 -20.53
CA TYR A 563 12.51 10.50 -20.83
C TYR A 563 13.07 9.84 -19.56
N PHE A 564 13.23 8.51 -19.62
CA PHE A 564 13.76 7.74 -18.52
C PHE A 564 15.28 7.88 -18.41
N SER A 565 15.75 8.31 -17.26
CA SER A 565 17.15 8.23 -16.81
C SER A 565 17.16 8.04 -15.30
N LEU A 566 18.30 7.62 -14.73
CA LEU A 566 18.41 7.52 -13.27
C LEU A 566 18.20 8.86 -12.57
N GLU A 567 18.68 9.96 -13.16
CA GLU A 567 18.49 11.30 -12.63
C GLU A 567 17.01 11.69 -12.63
N SER A 568 16.29 11.47 -13.75
CA SER A 568 14.86 11.71 -13.85
C SER A 568 14.08 10.88 -12.85
N LEU A 569 14.45 9.61 -12.67
CA LEU A 569 13.85 8.71 -11.68
C LEU A 569 14.02 9.27 -10.26
N PHE A 570 15.23 9.68 -9.87
CA PHE A 570 15.47 10.21 -8.53
C PHE A 570 14.80 11.57 -8.30
N LEU A 571 14.68 12.43 -9.31
CA LEU A 571 13.91 13.68 -9.22
C LEU A 571 12.42 13.40 -9.00
N VAL A 572 11.83 12.46 -9.75
CA VAL A 572 10.43 12.06 -9.55
C VAL A 572 10.23 11.41 -8.18
N PHE A 573 11.15 10.54 -7.76
CA PHE A 573 11.13 9.93 -6.43
C PHE A 573 11.19 10.98 -5.30
N ALA A 574 12.08 11.96 -5.40
CA ALA A 574 12.20 13.03 -4.42
C ALA A 574 10.91 13.88 -4.37
N SER A 575 10.35 14.23 -5.52
CA SER A 575 9.09 14.97 -5.63
C SER A 575 7.93 14.15 -5.06
N ALA A 576 7.79 12.89 -5.45
CA ALA A 576 6.75 11.98 -4.95
C ALA A 576 6.85 11.81 -3.42
N THR A 577 8.07 11.66 -2.90
CA THR A 577 8.32 11.55 -1.45
C THR A 577 7.91 12.84 -0.73
N ALA A 578 8.30 14.00 -1.23
CA ALA A 578 7.96 15.29 -0.63
C ALA A 578 6.43 15.50 -0.57
N TYR A 579 5.73 15.31 -1.69
CA TYR A 579 4.26 15.40 -1.73
C TYR A 579 3.60 14.37 -0.81
N THR A 580 4.12 13.14 -0.78
CA THR A 580 3.61 12.08 0.10
C THR A 580 3.78 12.46 1.57
N VAL A 581 4.91 13.02 1.98
CA VAL A 581 5.16 13.48 3.36
C VAL A 581 4.18 14.59 3.73
N ILE A 582 3.95 15.57 2.86
CA ILE A 582 3.01 16.67 3.09
C ILE A 582 1.59 16.14 3.26
N CYS A 583 1.09 15.35 2.32
CA CYS A 583 -0.25 14.76 2.36
C CYS A 583 -0.44 13.87 3.61
N SER A 584 0.56 13.05 3.93
CA SER A 584 0.53 12.14 5.07
C SER A 584 0.55 12.87 6.40
N THR A 585 1.33 13.94 6.51
CA THR A 585 1.37 14.78 7.72
C THR A 585 0.01 15.44 7.95
N ALA A 586 -0.59 16.02 6.90
CA ALA A 586 -1.92 16.60 6.97
C ALA A 586 -2.97 15.54 7.38
N ALA A 587 -2.95 14.36 6.75
CA ALA A 587 -3.88 13.28 7.05
C ALA A 587 -3.71 12.73 8.48
N CYS A 588 -2.48 12.63 8.97
CA CYS A 588 -2.21 12.25 10.36
C CYS A 588 -2.78 13.27 11.35
N ILE A 589 -2.65 14.56 11.09
CA ILE A 589 -3.15 15.62 11.97
C ILE A 589 -4.67 15.70 11.95
N LEU A 590 -5.28 15.60 10.75
CA LEU A 590 -6.71 15.87 10.53
C LEU A 590 -7.61 14.64 10.76
N VAL A 591 -7.08 13.42 10.56
CA VAL A 591 -7.86 12.17 10.59
C VAL A 591 -7.30 11.17 11.60
N ASP A 592 -6.02 10.76 11.47
CA ASP A 592 -5.47 9.66 12.27
C ASP A 592 -5.40 10.00 13.77
N ALA A 593 -4.88 11.16 14.14
CA ALA A 593 -4.75 11.58 15.53
C ALA A 593 -6.12 11.80 16.22
N PRO A 594 -7.12 12.46 15.60
CA PRO A 594 -8.48 12.52 16.13
C PRO A 594 -9.10 11.15 16.35
N CYS A 595 -9.07 10.29 15.34
CA CYS A 595 -9.65 8.95 15.40
C CYS A 595 -8.97 8.07 16.44
N SER A 596 -7.64 8.13 16.57
CA SER A 596 -6.89 7.45 17.63
C SER A 596 -7.30 7.93 19.04
N THR A 597 -7.61 9.22 19.19
CA THR A 597 -8.11 9.76 20.46
C THR A 597 -9.53 9.27 20.77
N LEU A 598 -10.42 9.33 19.77
CA LEU A 598 -11.79 8.79 19.88
C LEU A 598 -11.79 7.30 20.20
N GLN A 599 -10.92 6.52 19.55
CA GLN A 599 -10.74 5.09 19.83
C GLN A 599 -10.41 4.84 21.31
N LYS A 600 -9.46 5.60 21.87
CA LYS A 600 -9.10 5.48 23.30
C LYS A 600 -10.28 5.79 24.21
N LEU A 601 -11.03 6.83 23.91
CA LEU A 601 -12.23 7.22 24.68
C LEU A 601 -13.31 6.14 24.62
N ILE A 602 -13.60 5.59 23.43
CA ILE A 602 -14.57 4.50 23.24
C ILE A 602 -14.14 3.25 24.00
N LEU A 603 -12.89 2.82 23.87
CA LEU A 603 -12.38 1.65 24.58
C LEU A 603 -12.42 1.84 26.10
N LYS A 604 -12.12 3.05 26.59
CA LYS A 604 -12.23 3.38 28.03
C LYS A 604 -13.69 3.30 28.51
N ALA A 605 -14.65 3.82 27.73
CA ALA A 605 -16.07 3.73 28.05
C ALA A 605 -16.56 2.28 28.09
N LEU A 606 -16.24 1.46 27.07
CA LEU A 606 -16.62 0.04 27.03
C LEU A 606 -16.06 -0.76 28.20
N THR A 607 -14.82 -0.47 28.63
CA THR A 607 -14.21 -1.15 29.78
C THR A 607 -14.76 -0.68 31.13
N SER A 608 -15.23 0.56 31.25
CA SER A 608 -15.88 1.07 32.47
C SER A 608 -17.28 0.47 32.65
N THR A 609 -18.04 0.33 31.58
CA THR A 609 -19.38 -0.28 31.60
C THR A 609 -19.32 -1.77 31.97
N ALA A 610 -18.30 -2.50 31.45
CA ALA A 610 -18.07 -3.91 31.83
C ALA A 610 -17.69 -4.07 33.32
N LYS A 611 -17.04 -3.06 33.94
CA LYS A 611 -16.73 -3.08 35.37
C LYS A 611 -17.94 -2.78 36.25
N SER A 612 -18.84 -1.89 35.82
CA SER A 612 -20.09 -1.61 36.56
C SER A 612 -21.05 -2.81 36.55
N ALA A 613 -21.15 -3.52 35.43
CA ALA A 613 -21.96 -4.74 35.31
C ALA A 613 -21.42 -5.95 36.14
N THR A 614 -20.10 -5.96 36.47
CA THR A 614 -19.49 -6.98 37.34
C THR A 614 -19.40 -6.56 38.83
N ALA A 615 -19.69 -5.31 39.14
CA ALA A 615 -19.59 -4.77 40.51
C ALA A 615 -20.86 -4.99 41.36
N GLU A 616 -21.88 -5.67 40.84
CA GLU A 616 -23.04 -6.13 41.65
C GLU A 616 -22.75 -7.37 42.53
N LYS A 617 -21.50 -7.82 42.62
CA LYS A 617 -21.04 -8.78 43.64
C LYS A 617 -19.87 -8.19 44.42
N PRO A 618 -19.97 -7.97 45.73
CA PRO A 618 -18.87 -7.38 46.52
C PRO A 618 -17.77 -8.41 46.71
N ALA A 619 -16.59 -8.18 46.15
CA ALA A 619 -15.35 -8.86 46.52
C ALA A 619 -14.15 -7.95 46.22
N ALA A 620 -13.44 -7.62 47.29
CA ALA A 620 -12.04 -7.21 47.46
C ALA A 620 -11.31 -6.45 46.31
N ALA A 621 -10.80 -5.31 46.67
CA ALA A 621 -9.98 -4.39 45.88
C ALA A 621 -8.78 -5.07 45.19
N SER A 622 -8.63 -4.82 43.88
CA SER A 622 -7.41 -5.11 43.15
C SER A 622 -7.07 -3.96 42.19
N PRO A 623 -5.79 -3.67 41.94
CA PRO A 623 -5.30 -2.41 41.38
C PRO A 623 -5.53 -2.22 39.87
N GLN A 624 -5.50 -0.97 39.47
CA GLN A 624 -5.74 -0.43 38.13
C GLN A 624 -4.97 -1.15 37.01
N LYS A 625 -5.66 -1.45 35.93
CA LYS A 625 -5.11 -1.99 34.68
C LYS A 625 -4.91 -0.86 33.67
N GLU A 626 -3.68 -0.57 33.34
CA GLU A 626 -3.31 0.23 32.17
C GLU A 626 -3.39 -0.62 30.90
N TYR A 627 -4.11 -0.14 29.89
CA TYR A 627 -4.14 -0.74 28.56
C TYR A 627 -3.13 -0.04 27.65
N ILE A 628 -2.18 -0.80 27.14
CA ILE A 628 -1.21 -0.31 26.14
C ILE A 628 -1.84 -0.48 24.75
N VAL A 629 -1.89 0.63 24.00
CA VAL A 629 -2.31 0.67 22.60
C VAL A 629 -1.10 0.22 21.74
N VAL A 630 -1.25 -0.83 20.96
CA VAL A 630 -0.30 -1.32 19.95
C VAL A 630 -0.56 -0.65 18.61
#